data_5ed47d845dace909bafbcc85dc312fe6
#
_entry.id   5ed47d845dace909bafbcc85dc312fe6
#
_cell.length_a   1.000
_cell.length_b   1.000
_cell.length_c   1.000
_cell.angle_alpha   90.00
_cell.angle_beta   90.00
_cell.angle_gamma   90.00
#
_symmetry.space_group_name_H-M   'P 1'
#
loop_
_entity.id
_entity.type
_entity.pdbx_description
1 polymer ?
#
loop_
_entity_poly.entity_id
_entity_poly.type
_entity_poly.pdbx_seq_one_letter_code
_entity_poly.pdbx_strand_id
1 'polypeptide(L)'
;MLSALFFLPILNSPAAQAHAALESTVPAKGAEVAKTTNKVTMHFGEDILVIKGKNPNSILVSDSRGKKVSFGSTTISGAKISSALKAPLSPGKYTVKYRVVSADGHVVAGSYTFTVK
;
A
#
# COMPACT_ATOMS: atom_id res chain seq x y z
N MET A 1 2.94 25.99 42.16
CA MET A 1 2.94 25.75 41.73
C MET A 1 3.10 25.07 40.76
N LEU A 2 3.01 24.77 40.20
CA LEU A 2 3.11 24.29 39.48
C LEU A 2 3.35 23.90 38.46
N SER A 3 3.48 23.63 38.03
CA SER A 3 3.70 23.36 37.25
C SER A 3 3.71 22.85 36.21
N ALA A 4 3.72 22.61 35.79
CA ALA A 4 3.76 22.25 34.89
C ALA A 4 4.04 21.66 33.86
N LEU A 5 4.02 21.48 33.55
CA LEU A 5 4.26 21.03 32.74
C LEU A 5 4.23 20.52 31.70
N PHE A 6 4.39 20.37 31.25
CA PHE A 6 4.33 19.94 30.44
C PHE A 6 4.58 19.39 29.44
N PHE A 7 4.57 19.10 28.94
CA PHE A 7 4.76 18.59 28.11
C PHE A 7 4.83 18.28 27.05
N LEU A 8 5.07 17.90 26.43
CA LEU A 8 5.12 17.74 25.47
C LEU A 8 5.24 16.98 24.59
N PRO A 9 5.15 16.80 24.08
CA PRO A 9 5.11 15.92 23.24
C PRO A 9 5.55 15.58 22.11
N ILE A 10 5.65 15.37 21.69
CA ILE A 10 5.90 15.16 20.67
C ILE A 10 6.33 14.58 19.91
N LEU A 11 6.42 14.48 19.88
CA LEU A 11 6.78 14.00 19.29
C LEU A 11 6.91 13.26 18.30
N ASN A 12 6.51 12.74 17.97
CA ASN A 12 6.61 11.99 16.90
C ASN A 12 7.06 12.67 15.80
N SER A 13 7.95 12.32 15.14
CA SER A 13 8.43 13.00 14.02
C SER A 13 7.84 12.44 12.77
N PRO A 14 6.83 13.02 12.23
CA PRO A 14 6.28 12.52 11.00
C PRO A 14 7.24 12.65 9.83
N ALA A 15 8.22 13.50 9.94
CA ALA A 15 9.16 13.69 8.83
C ALA A 15 9.93 12.42 8.51
N ALA A 16 10.30 11.64 9.50
CA ALA A 16 11.04 10.41 9.27
C ALA A 16 10.23 9.36 8.50
N GLN A 17 8.91 9.45 8.56
CA GLN A 17 8.03 8.51 7.90
C GLN A 17 7.45 9.06 6.61
N ALA A 18 7.55 10.36 6.41
CA ALA A 18 6.84 11.04 5.33
C ALA A 18 7.34 10.63 3.96
N HIS A 19 8.66 10.44 3.78
CA HIS A 19 9.16 10.17 2.46
C HIS A 19 8.83 8.80 1.94
N ALA A 20 8.58 7.86 2.81
CA ALA A 20 8.21 6.52 2.37
C ALA A 20 6.74 6.23 2.61
N ALA A 21 5.97 7.23 3.08
CA ALA A 21 4.58 7.01 3.44
C ALA A 21 3.71 6.77 2.21
N LEU A 22 2.74 5.88 2.35
CA LEU A 22 1.73 5.68 1.33
C LEU A 22 0.84 6.92 1.27
N GLU A 23 0.74 7.53 0.10
CA GLU A 23 -0.03 8.75 -0.10
C GLU A 23 -1.42 8.50 -0.62
N SER A 24 -1.57 7.55 -1.53
CA SER A 24 -2.88 7.23 -2.08
C SER A 24 -2.87 5.85 -2.71
N THR A 25 -4.06 5.28 -2.87
CA THR A 25 -4.24 3.99 -3.52
C THR A 25 -5.46 4.05 -4.42
N VAL A 26 -5.45 3.19 -5.45
CA VAL A 26 -6.62 2.95 -6.31
C VAL A 26 -6.74 1.45 -6.48
N PRO A 27 -7.79 0.80 -5.98
CA PRO A 27 -8.93 1.38 -5.26
C PRO A 27 -8.50 2.04 -3.96
N ALA A 28 -9.24 3.06 -3.55
CA ALA A 28 -8.98 3.73 -2.29
C ALA A 28 -9.37 2.84 -1.12
N LYS A 29 -8.78 3.10 0.04
CA LYS A 29 -9.13 2.41 1.27
C LYS A 29 -10.63 2.56 1.53
N GLY A 30 -11.31 1.43 1.72
CA GLY A 30 -12.73 1.41 2.00
C GLY A 30 -13.63 1.69 0.80
N ALA A 31 -13.07 1.83 -0.39
CA ALA A 31 -13.88 2.11 -1.58
C ALA A 31 -14.70 0.90 -2.00
N GLU A 32 -15.81 1.18 -2.68
CA GLU A 32 -16.60 0.15 -3.33
C GLU A 32 -16.38 0.27 -4.83
N VAL A 33 -16.00 -0.81 -5.48
CA VAL A 33 -15.60 -0.78 -6.89
C VAL A 33 -16.33 -1.85 -7.69
N ALA A 34 -16.24 -1.72 -9.00
CA ALA A 34 -16.86 -2.66 -9.93
C ALA A 34 -16.04 -3.94 -10.02
N LYS A 35 -16.70 -5.04 -10.38
CA LYS A 35 -16.05 -6.34 -10.55
C LYS A 35 -15.01 -6.36 -11.67
N THR A 36 -15.06 -5.39 -12.55
CA THR A 36 -14.09 -5.25 -13.65
C THR A 36 -12.77 -4.63 -13.21
N THR A 37 -12.64 -4.23 -11.96
CA THR A 37 -11.40 -3.71 -11.41
C THR A 37 -10.29 -4.75 -11.60
N ASN A 38 -9.24 -4.36 -12.30
CA ASN A 38 -8.21 -5.33 -12.71
C ASN A 38 -6.80 -4.99 -12.23
N LYS A 39 -6.68 -3.99 -11.37
CA LYS A 39 -5.37 -3.64 -10.85
C LYS A 39 -5.48 -2.82 -9.57
N VAL A 40 -4.47 -2.94 -8.73
CA VAL A 40 -4.28 -2.08 -7.57
C VAL A 40 -3.06 -1.22 -7.84
N THR A 41 -3.17 0.08 -7.60
CA THR A 41 -2.08 1.03 -7.77
C THR A 41 -1.89 1.80 -6.48
N MET A 42 -0.63 1.97 -6.09
CA MET A 42 -0.29 2.66 -4.85
C MET A 42 0.76 3.72 -5.15
N HIS A 43 0.58 4.90 -4.57
CA HIS A 43 1.48 6.03 -4.72
C HIS A 43 2.13 6.33 -3.37
N PHE A 44 3.45 6.39 -3.36
CA PHE A 44 4.22 6.66 -2.16
C PHE A 44 4.87 8.05 -2.23
N GLY A 45 5.37 8.52 -1.11
CA GLY A 45 6.00 9.83 -1.03
C GLY A 45 7.44 9.85 -1.52
N GLU A 46 7.96 8.71 -1.91
CA GLU A 46 9.34 8.59 -2.38
C GLU A 46 9.41 7.48 -3.42
N ASP A 47 10.41 7.57 -4.30
CA ASP A 47 10.63 6.53 -5.31
C ASP A 47 10.83 5.17 -4.67
N ILE A 48 10.39 4.15 -5.35
CA ILE A 48 10.45 2.77 -4.90
C ILE A 48 11.74 2.15 -5.43
N LEU A 49 12.38 1.35 -4.58
CA LEU A 49 13.65 0.71 -4.93
C LEU A 49 13.42 -0.32 -6.02
N VAL A 50 14.21 -0.21 -7.09
CA VAL A 50 14.21 -1.17 -8.17
C VAL A 50 15.60 -1.81 -8.21
N ILE A 51 15.65 -3.13 -8.08
CA ILE A 51 16.89 -3.89 -8.16
C ILE A 51 16.78 -4.82 -9.34
N LYS A 52 17.75 -4.77 -10.23
CA LYS A 52 17.77 -5.62 -11.40
C LYS A 52 17.81 -7.09 -10.99
N GLY A 53 16.90 -7.87 -11.55
CA GLY A 53 16.86 -9.31 -11.32
C GLY A 53 16.26 -9.72 -9.98
N LYS A 54 15.80 -8.76 -9.16
CA LYS A 54 15.25 -9.09 -7.87
C LYS A 54 14.27 -7.99 -7.44
N ASN A 55 13.06 -8.37 -7.13
CA ASN A 55 12.04 -7.41 -6.72
C ASN A 55 11.78 -7.52 -5.22
N PRO A 56 12.23 -6.53 -4.42
CA PRO A 56 12.00 -6.57 -2.98
C PRO A 56 10.59 -6.10 -2.59
N ASN A 57 9.78 -5.73 -3.57
CA ASN A 57 8.46 -5.15 -3.33
C ASN A 57 7.36 -6.16 -3.62
N SER A 58 6.28 -6.13 -2.85
CA SER A 58 5.17 -7.04 -3.08
C SER A 58 3.84 -6.39 -2.77
N ILE A 59 2.84 -6.78 -3.54
CA ILE A 59 1.44 -6.46 -3.28
C ILE A 59 0.68 -7.79 -3.38
N LEU A 60 0.00 -8.15 -2.31
CA LEU A 60 -0.82 -9.35 -2.26
C LEU A 60 -2.26 -8.93 -2.03
N VAL A 61 -3.14 -9.29 -2.96
CA VAL A 61 -4.57 -9.00 -2.83
C VAL A 61 -5.30 -10.32 -2.72
N SER A 62 -6.13 -10.44 -1.69
CA SER A 62 -6.89 -11.66 -1.40
C SER A 62 -8.36 -11.34 -1.21
N ASP A 63 -9.23 -12.29 -1.54
CA ASP A 63 -10.65 -12.16 -1.27
C ASP A 63 -10.96 -12.48 0.21
N SER A 64 -12.24 -12.46 0.58
CA SER A 64 -12.64 -12.67 1.97
C SER A 64 -12.38 -14.09 2.48
N ARG A 65 -12.09 -15.03 1.59
CA ARG A 65 -11.73 -16.40 1.95
C ARG A 65 -10.23 -16.61 2.00
N GLY A 66 -9.45 -15.55 1.74
CA GLY A 66 -8.00 -15.63 1.71
C GLY A 66 -7.42 -16.09 0.38
N LYS A 67 -8.27 -16.22 -0.64
CA LYS A 67 -7.79 -16.65 -1.96
C LYS A 67 -7.11 -15.46 -2.66
N LYS A 68 -5.89 -15.69 -3.13
CA LYS A 68 -5.11 -14.67 -3.82
C LYS A 68 -5.73 -14.36 -5.18
N VAL A 69 -5.91 -13.07 -5.47
CA VAL A 69 -6.40 -12.61 -6.77
C VAL A 69 -5.40 -11.73 -7.51
N SER A 70 -4.34 -11.29 -6.85
CA SER A 70 -3.25 -10.60 -7.54
C SER A 70 -2.35 -11.63 -8.22
N PHE A 71 -1.73 -11.23 -9.32
CA PHE A 71 -0.85 -12.14 -10.06
C PHE A 71 0.24 -11.36 -10.78
N GLY A 72 1.29 -12.09 -11.15
CA GLY A 72 2.41 -11.51 -11.87
C GLY A 72 3.27 -10.63 -10.98
N SER A 73 4.28 -10.04 -11.58
CA SER A 73 5.19 -9.14 -10.89
C SER A 73 4.56 -7.77 -10.76
N THR A 74 4.95 -7.04 -9.71
CA THR A 74 4.56 -5.65 -9.58
C THR A 74 5.22 -4.82 -10.67
N THR A 75 4.54 -3.74 -11.06
CA THR A 75 5.08 -2.77 -12.01
C THR A 75 5.41 -1.50 -11.24
N ILE A 76 6.62 -1.00 -11.38
CA ILE A 76 7.10 0.16 -10.64
C ILE A 76 7.47 1.27 -11.59
N SER A 77 7.00 2.48 -11.30
CA SER A 77 7.35 3.68 -12.04
C SER A 77 7.52 4.83 -11.04
N GLY A 78 8.76 5.15 -10.70
CA GLY A 78 9.06 6.18 -9.71
C GLY A 78 8.50 5.81 -8.34
N ALA A 79 7.59 6.60 -7.85
CA ALA A 79 6.94 6.40 -6.55
C ALA A 79 5.65 5.59 -6.65
N LYS A 80 5.35 5.04 -7.82
CA LYS A 80 4.12 4.32 -8.08
C LYS A 80 4.39 2.83 -8.25
N ILE A 81 3.58 1.99 -7.63
CA ILE A 81 3.67 0.54 -7.79
C ILE A 81 2.26 -0.02 -8.02
N SER A 82 2.14 -1.00 -8.90
CA SER A 82 0.85 -1.62 -9.17
C SER A 82 0.98 -3.12 -9.32
N SER A 83 -0.14 -3.80 -9.13
CA SER A 83 -0.27 -5.24 -9.31
C SER A 83 -1.54 -5.55 -10.06
N ALA A 84 -1.48 -6.49 -10.98
CA ALA A 84 -2.65 -6.92 -11.74
C ALA A 84 -3.55 -7.82 -10.87
N LEU A 85 -4.85 -7.76 -11.13
CA LEU A 85 -5.84 -8.59 -10.48
C LEU A 85 -6.55 -9.45 -11.52
N LYS A 86 -6.93 -10.65 -11.12
CA LYS A 86 -7.66 -11.59 -11.99
C LYS A 86 -9.13 -11.21 -12.05
N ALA A 87 -9.46 -10.22 -12.85
CA ALA A 87 -10.85 -9.82 -13.06
C ALA A 87 -11.56 -10.81 -13.99
N PRO A 88 -12.88 -10.97 -13.89
CA PRO A 88 -13.77 -10.25 -12.98
C PRO A 88 -13.64 -10.75 -11.55
N LEU A 89 -13.83 -9.84 -10.60
CA LEU A 89 -13.74 -10.16 -9.18
C LEU A 89 -15.13 -10.50 -8.64
N SER A 90 -15.18 -11.48 -7.74
CA SER A 90 -16.43 -11.80 -7.06
C SER A 90 -16.81 -10.67 -6.09
N PRO A 91 -18.12 -10.46 -5.85
CA PRO A 91 -18.52 -9.47 -4.85
C PRO A 91 -17.98 -9.82 -3.47
N GLY A 92 -17.63 -8.80 -2.70
CA GLY A 92 -17.19 -8.98 -1.34
C GLY A 92 -15.99 -8.11 -1.00
N LYS A 93 -15.43 -8.37 0.17
CA LYS A 93 -14.33 -7.58 0.71
C LYS A 93 -12.98 -8.17 0.32
N TYR A 94 -12.08 -7.31 -0.11
CA TYR A 94 -10.73 -7.69 -0.51
C TYR A 94 -9.72 -7.02 0.40
N THR A 95 -8.65 -7.73 0.72
CA THR A 95 -7.55 -7.21 1.53
C THR A 95 -6.32 -7.06 0.66
N VAL A 96 -5.72 -5.89 0.71
CA VAL A 96 -4.45 -5.60 0.03
C VAL A 96 -3.37 -5.55 1.10
N LYS A 97 -2.37 -6.42 0.98
CA LYS A 97 -1.20 -6.40 1.85
C LYS A 97 -0.01 -5.99 1.02
N TYR A 98 0.78 -5.07 1.52
CA TYR A 98 1.93 -4.62 0.76
C TYR A 98 3.17 -4.53 1.63
N ARG A 99 4.31 -4.71 0.98
CA ARG A 99 5.62 -4.47 1.55
C ARG A 99 6.44 -3.84 0.45
N VAL A 100 6.85 -2.60 0.66
CA VAL A 100 7.53 -1.81 -0.35
C VAL A 100 8.80 -1.25 0.28
N VAL A 101 9.88 -1.24 -0.49
CA VAL A 101 11.15 -0.68 -0.06
C VAL A 101 11.37 0.60 -0.85
N SER A 102 11.58 1.71 -0.17
CA SER A 102 11.86 2.97 -0.84
C SER A 102 13.30 3.02 -1.34
N ALA A 103 13.57 3.94 -2.24
CA ALA A 103 14.89 4.06 -2.85
C ALA A 103 16.00 4.28 -1.82
N ASP A 104 15.68 4.86 -0.68
CA ASP A 104 16.65 5.09 0.40
C ASP A 104 16.74 3.90 1.38
N GLY A 105 16.06 2.79 1.08
CA GLY A 105 16.17 1.56 1.86
C GLY A 105 15.16 1.39 2.99
N HIS A 106 14.23 2.31 3.15
CA HIS A 106 13.19 2.15 4.19
C HIS A 106 12.12 1.18 3.74
N VAL A 107 11.70 0.30 4.64
CA VAL A 107 10.63 -0.66 4.39
C VAL A 107 9.31 -0.07 4.89
N VAL A 108 8.31 -0.07 4.02
CA VAL A 108 6.95 0.35 4.38
C VAL A 108 6.04 -0.83 4.12
N ALA A 109 5.35 -1.28 5.15
CA ALA A 109 4.45 -2.42 5.05
C ALA A 109 3.12 -2.07 5.69
N GLY A 110 2.05 -2.63 5.16
CA GLY A 110 0.73 -2.39 5.72
C GLY A 110 -0.34 -3.15 4.95
N SER A 111 -1.58 -2.81 5.26
CA SER A 111 -2.71 -3.41 4.58
C SER A 111 -3.90 -2.45 4.59
N TYR A 112 -4.78 -2.64 3.63
CA TYR A 112 -6.05 -1.94 3.60
C TYR A 112 -7.07 -2.82 2.86
N THR A 113 -8.33 -2.40 2.87
CA THR A 113 -9.39 -3.18 2.24
C THR A 113 -10.20 -2.32 1.29
N PHE A 114 -10.80 -2.98 0.30
CA PHE A 114 -11.82 -2.39 -0.56
C PHE A 114 -12.89 -3.45 -0.79
N THR A 115 -14.02 -3.04 -1.34
CA THR A 115 -15.16 -3.93 -1.54
C THR A 115 -15.54 -3.94 -3.01
N VAL A 116 -15.89 -5.11 -3.53
CA VAL A 116 -16.42 -5.27 -4.89
C VAL A 116 -17.92 -5.44 -4.78
N LYS A 117 -18.65 -4.68 -5.60
CA LYS A 117 -20.12 -4.71 -5.63
C LYS A 117 -20.66 -6.04 -6.11
#